data_1ab4399da37ee3b74e6a23d8f5f3373a
#
_entry.id   1ab4399da37ee3b74e6a23d8f5f3373a
#
_cell.length_a   1.000
_cell.length_b   1.000
_cell.length_c   1.000
_cell.angle_alpha   90.00
_cell.angle_beta   90.00
_cell.angle_gamma   90.00
#
_symmetry.space_group_name_H-M   'P 1'
#
loop_
_entity.id
_entity.type
_entity.pdbx_description
1 polymer ?
#
loop_
_entity_poly.entity_id
_entity_poly.type
_entity_poly.pdbx_seq_one_letter_code
_entity_poly.pdbx_strand_id
1 'polypeptide(L)'
;VAEPAPGTALARCHCGGVELEAAFPSRFCAHCYCWSCRASHAAGVVTWIGFRREQVRYTKGESLLVAYESSPGTVRRFCGRCGTRFTFESSHGRWAEEVHLPLALFVTPVDREPSANSFPAERPAWAPFHAFPE
;
A
#
# COMPACT_ATOMS: atom_id res chain seq x y z
N VAL A 1 2.09 19.34 7.69
CA VAL A 1 1.92 17.92 8.01
C VAL A 1 2.29 17.71 9.46
N ALA A 2 1.39 17.09 10.23
CA ALA A 2 1.69 16.76 11.61
C ALA A 2 2.84 15.75 11.68
N GLU A 3 3.70 15.89 12.67
CA GLU A 3 4.74 14.89 12.88
C GLU A 3 4.12 13.60 13.44
N PRO A 4 4.54 12.42 12.94
CA PRO A 4 4.07 11.16 13.48
C PRO A 4 4.67 10.91 14.86
N ALA A 5 4.03 10.05 15.64
CA ALA A 5 4.62 9.55 16.89
C ALA A 5 5.96 8.83 16.59
N PRO A 6 6.90 8.81 17.54
CA PRO A 6 8.15 8.06 17.34
C PRO A 6 7.89 6.61 16.94
N GLY A 7 8.65 6.10 15.99
CA GLY A 7 8.49 4.74 15.51
C GLY A 7 7.29 4.52 14.58
N THR A 8 6.73 5.60 14.03
CA THR A 8 5.60 5.53 13.10
C THR A 8 5.85 6.37 11.87
N ALA A 9 5.04 6.16 10.84
CA ALA A 9 5.06 6.97 9.62
C ALA A 9 3.62 7.34 9.23
N LEU A 10 3.46 8.48 8.56
CA LEU A 10 2.16 8.97 8.10
C LEU A 10 2.00 8.74 6.60
N ALA A 11 0.85 8.18 6.22
CA ALA A 11 0.41 8.07 4.84
C ALA A 11 -0.88 8.89 4.66
N ARG A 12 -1.03 9.51 3.50
CA ARG A 12 -2.22 10.31 3.21
C ARG A 12 -2.57 10.27 1.73
N CYS A 13 -3.84 10.44 1.42
CA CYS A 13 -4.31 10.55 0.05
C CYS A 13 -4.01 11.93 -0.54
N HIS A 14 -4.19 12.06 -1.85
CA HIS A 14 -3.89 13.31 -2.57
C HIS A 14 -4.62 14.52 -1.99
N CYS A 15 -5.91 14.38 -1.70
CA CYS A 15 -6.69 15.51 -1.15
C CYS A 15 -6.44 15.75 0.34
N GLY A 16 -5.71 14.85 1.02
CA GLY A 16 -5.47 14.94 2.45
C GLY A 16 -6.67 14.57 3.32
N GLY A 17 -7.77 14.14 2.72
CA GLY A 17 -8.98 13.77 3.46
C GLY A 17 -8.84 12.47 4.25
N VAL A 18 -7.98 11.56 3.80
CA VAL A 18 -7.70 10.30 4.48
C VAL A 18 -6.24 10.29 4.92
N GLU A 19 -6.02 9.97 6.19
CA GLU A 19 -4.67 9.90 6.76
C GLU A 19 -4.60 8.73 7.73
N LEU A 20 -3.48 8.02 7.75
CA LEU A 20 -3.22 6.99 8.74
C LEU A 20 -1.78 7.02 9.22
N GLU A 21 -1.60 6.46 10.41
CA GLU A 21 -0.32 6.27 11.05
C GLU A 21 -0.02 4.78 11.12
N ALA A 22 1.17 4.38 10.65
CA ALA A 22 1.60 2.99 10.66
C ALA A 22 2.82 2.84 11.56
N ALA A 23 2.75 1.91 12.51
CA ALA A 23 3.82 1.65 13.47
C ALA A 23 4.83 0.65 12.93
N PHE A 24 6.12 0.94 13.12
CA PHE A 24 7.20 0.03 12.76
C PHE A 24 7.30 -1.13 13.75
N PRO A 25 7.89 -2.27 13.36
CA PRO A 25 8.50 -2.51 12.05
C PRO A 25 7.45 -2.89 11.00
N SER A 26 7.67 -2.45 9.77
CA SER A 26 6.90 -2.94 8.63
C SER A 26 7.26 -4.40 8.36
N ARG A 27 6.39 -5.10 7.62
CA ARG A 27 6.54 -6.54 7.37
C ARG A 27 7.34 -6.85 6.12
N PHE A 28 7.18 -6.01 5.09
CA PHE A 28 7.88 -6.14 3.82
C PHE A 28 7.74 -4.84 3.02
N CYS A 29 8.57 -4.71 2.00
CA CYS A 29 8.41 -3.67 0.99
C CYS A 29 8.82 -4.27 -0.36
N ALA A 30 7.92 -4.25 -1.34
CA ALA A 30 8.12 -4.93 -2.61
C ALA A 30 7.44 -4.21 -3.77
N HIS A 31 8.05 -4.34 -4.94
CA HIS A 31 7.42 -3.93 -6.21
C HIS A 31 6.51 -5.06 -6.70
N CYS A 32 5.29 -4.73 -7.08
CA CYS A 32 4.34 -5.71 -7.60
C CYS A 32 4.00 -5.39 -9.06
N TYR A 33 4.18 -6.39 -9.93
CA TYR A 33 3.93 -6.26 -11.36
C TYR A 33 2.66 -6.96 -11.82
N CYS A 34 1.86 -7.53 -10.92
CA CYS A 34 0.65 -8.26 -11.32
C CYS A 34 -0.35 -7.35 -12.01
N TRP A 35 -1.12 -7.91 -12.94
CA TRP A 35 -2.13 -7.17 -13.70
C TRP A 35 -3.11 -6.42 -12.79
N SER A 36 -3.61 -7.09 -11.74
CA SER A 36 -4.57 -6.47 -10.83
C SER A 36 -4.05 -5.21 -10.16
N CYS A 37 -2.80 -5.23 -9.70
CA CYS A 37 -2.19 -4.05 -9.10
C CYS A 37 -1.96 -2.96 -10.15
N ARG A 38 -1.42 -3.33 -11.30
CA ARG A 38 -1.18 -2.36 -12.38
C ARG A 38 -2.48 -1.71 -12.84
N ALA A 39 -3.52 -2.51 -13.07
CA ALA A 39 -4.81 -1.98 -13.52
C ALA A 39 -5.46 -1.12 -12.45
N SER A 40 -5.44 -1.54 -11.18
CA SER A 40 -6.04 -0.79 -10.09
C SER A 40 -5.39 0.58 -9.88
N HIS A 41 -4.09 0.68 -10.10
CA HIS A 41 -3.32 1.91 -9.89
C HIS A 41 -2.98 2.64 -11.19
N ALA A 42 -3.37 2.08 -12.35
CA ALA A 42 -3.05 2.64 -13.66
C ALA A 42 -1.55 2.92 -13.80
N ALA A 43 -0.71 1.97 -13.40
CA ALA A 43 0.74 2.14 -13.36
C ALA A 43 1.43 0.87 -13.83
N GLY A 44 2.68 1.00 -14.26
CA GLY A 44 3.49 -0.15 -14.70
C GLY A 44 3.98 -1.03 -13.57
N VAL A 45 4.01 -0.50 -12.36
CA VAL A 45 4.42 -1.20 -11.14
C VAL A 45 3.76 -0.51 -9.95
N VAL A 46 3.42 -1.29 -8.93
CA VAL A 46 2.92 -0.74 -7.66
C VAL A 46 3.87 -1.20 -6.56
N THR A 47 4.38 -0.25 -5.79
CA THR A 47 5.28 -0.55 -4.69
C THR A 47 4.48 -0.56 -3.39
N TRP A 48 4.49 -1.70 -2.72
CA TRP A 48 3.74 -1.93 -1.49
C TRP A 48 4.64 -1.99 -0.28
N ILE A 49 4.16 -1.45 0.83
CA ILE A 49 4.73 -1.71 2.16
C ILE A 49 3.64 -2.31 3.02
N GLY A 50 3.96 -3.41 3.72
CA GLY A 50 2.99 -4.16 4.50
C GLY A 50 3.17 -3.96 5.99
N PHE A 51 2.03 -3.91 6.71
CA PHE A 51 1.99 -3.82 8.17
C PHE A 51 0.99 -4.81 8.70
N ARG A 52 1.09 -5.19 9.97
CA ARG A 52 0.01 -5.90 10.63
C ARG A 52 -1.18 -4.96 10.80
N ARG A 53 -2.39 -5.49 10.84
CA ARG A 53 -3.60 -4.67 11.00
C ARG A 53 -3.55 -3.81 12.27
N GLU A 54 -3.05 -4.35 13.37
CA GLU A 54 -2.95 -3.62 14.63
C GLU A 54 -1.90 -2.52 14.64
N GLN A 55 -1.02 -2.49 13.65
CA GLN A 55 -0.01 -1.43 13.52
C GLN A 55 -0.53 -0.18 12.80
N VAL A 56 -1.72 -0.26 12.20
CA VAL A 56 -2.28 0.80 11.38
C VAL A 56 -3.44 1.47 12.11
N ARG A 57 -3.41 2.79 12.20
CA ARG A 57 -4.46 3.58 12.85
C ARG A 57 -4.82 4.78 11.97
N TYR A 58 -6.07 4.88 11.58
CA TYR A 58 -6.54 6.04 10.84
C TYR A 58 -6.60 7.25 11.79
N THR A 59 -5.97 8.33 11.38
CA THR A 59 -5.99 9.59 12.12
C THR A 59 -7.01 10.54 11.56
N LYS A 60 -7.51 10.27 10.33
CA LYS A 60 -8.44 11.14 9.65
C LYS A 60 -9.13 10.40 8.50
N GLY A 61 -10.45 10.58 8.41
CA GLY A 61 -11.20 10.30 7.20
C GLY A 61 -11.36 8.85 6.77
N GLU A 62 -11.25 7.89 7.66
CA GLU A 62 -11.46 6.47 7.30
C GLU A 62 -12.80 6.26 6.58
N SER A 63 -13.84 6.97 7.00
CA SER A 63 -15.17 6.86 6.39
C SER A 63 -15.26 7.35 4.95
N LEU A 64 -14.26 8.08 4.46
CA LEU A 64 -14.20 8.50 3.06
C LEU A 64 -13.74 7.35 2.13
N LEU A 65 -13.17 6.29 2.68
CA LEU A 65 -12.68 5.18 1.89
C LEU A 65 -13.85 4.38 1.32
N VAL A 66 -13.76 4.09 0.02
CA VAL A 66 -14.68 3.24 -0.71
C VAL A 66 -14.00 1.90 -0.93
N ALA A 67 -14.70 0.81 -0.66
CA ALA A 67 -14.19 -0.55 -0.80
C ALA A 67 -14.63 -1.14 -2.14
N TYR A 68 -13.68 -1.72 -2.86
CA TYR A 68 -13.93 -2.50 -4.06
C TYR A 68 -13.39 -3.91 -3.86
N GLU A 69 -14.27 -4.89 -3.92
CA GLU A 69 -13.85 -6.30 -3.87
C GLU A 69 -13.35 -6.71 -5.25
N SER A 70 -12.02 -6.70 -5.43
CA SER A 70 -11.39 -6.98 -6.71
C SER A 70 -11.39 -8.46 -7.07
N SER A 71 -11.47 -9.32 -6.07
CA SER A 71 -11.65 -10.76 -6.19
C SER A 71 -12.22 -11.28 -4.87
N PRO A 72 -12.78 -12.51 -4.81
CA PRO A 72 -13.36 -13.02 -3.57
C PRO A 72 -12.39 -12.90 -2.39
N GLY A 73 -12.80 -12.15 -1.36
CA GLY A 73 -12.01 -11.96 -0.13
C GLY A 73 -10.89 -10.95 -0.25
N THR A 74 -10.72 -10.29 -1.39
CA THR A 74 -9.68 -9.28 -1.60
C THR A 74 -10.33 -7.93 -1.84
N VAL A 75 -9.99 -6.96 -1.00
CA VAL A 75 -10.59 -5.62 -1.02
C VAL A 75 -9.53 -4.57 -1.25
N ARG A 76 -9.78 -3.69 -2.21
CA ARG A 76 -8.95 -2.52 -2.49
C ARG A 76 -9.76 -1.29 -2.16
N ARG A 77 -9.23 -0.46 -1.26
CA ARG A 77 -9.91 0.77 -0.83
C ARG A 77 -9.26 1.98 -1.45
N PHE A 78 -10.08 2.95 -1.74
CA PHE A 78 -9.61 4.22 -2.31
C PHE A 78 -10.39 5.38 -1.71
N CYS A 79 -9.80 6.57 -1.75
CA CYS A 79 -10.48 7.77 -1.27
C CYS A 79 -11.65 8.11 -2.19
N GLY A 80 -12.85 8.17 -1.65
CA GLY A 80 -14.05 8.50 -2.43
C GLY A 80 -14.08 9.94 -2.91
N ARG A 81 -13.21 10.80 -2.39
CA ARG A 81 -13.14 12.21 -2.75
C ARG A 81 -12.13 12.49 -3.85
N CYS A 82 -10.92 11.89 -3.77
CA CYS A 82 -9.87 12.16 -4.74
C CYS A 82 -9.44 10.93 -5.56
N GLY A 83 -9.93 9.75 -5.22
CA GLY A 83 -9.62 8.53 -5.96
C GLY A 83 -8.28 7.87 -5.64
N THR A 84 -7.47 8.42 -4.75
CA THR A 84 -6.20 7.82 -4.38
C THR A 84 -6.41 6.39 -3.87
N ARG A 85 -5.71 5.42 -4.46
CA ARG A 85 -5.70 4.04 -3.97
C ARG A 85 -4.99 4.00 -2.63
N PHE A 86 -5.61 3.38 -1.63
CA PHE A 86 -5.12 3.50 -0.26
C PHE A 86 -4.69 2.19 0.36
N THR A 87 -5.52 1.15 0.36
CA THR A 87 -5.17 -0.13 0.97
C THR A 87 -5.49 -1.31 0.07
N PHE A 88 -4.71 -2.38 0.26
CA PHE A 88 -5.01 -3.72 -0.22
C PHE A 88 -5.12 -4.62 1.00
N GLU A 89 -6.24 -5.34 1.12
CA GLU A 89 -6.50 -6.25 2.22
C GLU A 89 -7.10 -7.53 1.66
N SER A 90 -6.61 -8.67 2.14
CA SER A 90 -7.09 -9.97 1.70
C SER A 90 -7.38 -10.85 2.90
N SER A 91 -8.40 -11.70 2.79
CA SER A 91 -8.73 -12.68 3.82
C SER A 91 -7.96 -13.99 3.64
N HIS A 92 -7.08 -14.09 2.65
CA HIS A 92 -6.39 -15.34 2.28
C HIS A 92 -5.03 -15.47 2.95
N GLY A 93 -4.79 -16.60 3.60
CA GLY A 93 -3.50 -16.98 4.15
C GLY A 93 -2.93 -15.94 5.11
N ARG A 94 -1.61 -15.70 5.04
CA ARG A 94 -0.95 -14.72 5.89
C ARG A 94 -1.39 -13.28 5.62
N TRP A 95 -1.92 -13.01 4.42
CA TRP A 95 -2.42 -11.68 4.08
C TRP A 95 -3.57 -11.24 4.97
N ALA A 96 -4.29 -12.19 5.57
CA ALA A 96 -5.43 -11.89 6.44
C ALA A 96 -5.04 -11.05 7.67
N GLU A 97 -3.77 -11.12 8.08
CA GLU A 97 -3.26 -10.39 9.24
C GLU A 97 -2.63 -9.04 8.87
N GLU A 98 -2.61 -8.70 7.59
CA GLU A 98 -1.86 -7.54 7.09
C GLU A 98 -2.73 -6.54 6.37
N VAL A 99 -2.24 -5.30 6.37
CA VAL A 99 -2.73 -4.22 5.52
C VAL A 99 -1.56 -3.76 4.67
N HIS A 100 -1.75 -3.72 3.35
CA HIS A 100 -0.73 -3.27 2.43
C HIS A 100 -1.08 -1.86 1.93
N LEU A 101 -0.10 -0.98 1.95
CA LEU A 101 -0.25 0.41 1.53
C LEU A 101 0.74 0.71 0.41
N PRO A 102 0.34 1.52 -0.58
CA PRO A 102 1.31 2.01 -1.55
C PRO A 102 2.38 2.84 -0.83
N LEU A 103 3.63 2.49 -1.06
CA LEU A 103 4.75 3.21 -0.46
C LEU A 103 4.71 4.70 -0.81
N ALA A 104 4.23 5.03 -2.00
CA ALA A 104 4.16 6.41 -2.49
C ALA A 104 3.28 7.33 -1.64
N LEU A 105 2.37 6.79 -0.83
CA LEU A 105 1.47 7.61 -0.01
C LEU A 105 2.11 8.11 1.27
N PHE A 106 3.26 7.57 1.65
CA PHE A 106 3.93 7.98 2.89
C PHE A 106 4.59 9.34 2.72
N VAL A 107 4.24 10.26 3.59
CA VAL A 107 4.74 11.65 3.58
C VAL A 107 5.83 11.87 4.63
N THR A 108 6.10 10.85 5.45
CA THR A 108 7.22 10.82 6.39
C THR A 108 8.03 9.55 6.15
N PRO A 109 9.31 9.49 6.60
CA PRO A 109 10.17 8.34 6.33
C PRO A 109 9.63 7.03 6.88
N VAL A 110 9.84 5.95 6.14
CA VAL A 110 9.54 4.57 6.55
C VAL A 110 10.82 3.84 6.93
N ASP A 111 10.66 2.64 7.49
CA ASP A 111 11.76 1.87 8.09
C ASP A 111 12.49 0.95 7.10
N ARG A 112 12.07 0.88 5.85
CA ARG A 112 12.72 0.01 4.86
C ARG A 112 12.49 0.49 3.44
N GLU A 113 13.35 0.04 2.53
CA GLU A 113 13.22 0.24 1.10
C GLU A 113 12.69 -1.02 0.43
N PRO A 114 12.19 -0.93 -0.82
CA PRO A 114 11.82 -2.11 -1.58
C PRO A 114 13.01 -3.09 -1.69
N SER A 115 12.75 -4.37 -1.45
CA SER A 115 13.78 -5.42 -1.46
C SER A 115 13.39 -6.67 -2.24
N ALA A 116 12.22 -6.67 -2.88
CA ALA A 116 11.73 -7.81 -3.65
C ALA A 116 10.81 -7.38 -4.78
N ASN A 117 10.67 -8.26 -5.77
CA ASN A 117 9.72 -8.11 -6.87
C ASN A 117 8.68 -9.22 -6.77
N SER A 118 7.40 -8.83 -6.76
CA SER A 118 6.29 -9.78 -6.82
C SER A 118 5.79 -9.86 -8.25
N PHE A 119 5.56 -11.08 -8.74
CA PHE A 119 5.07 -11.34 -10.09
C PHE A 119 5.90 -10.68 -11.20
N PRO A 120 7.24 -10.82 -11.18
CA PRO A 120 8.08 -10.15 -12.18
C PRO A 120 7.81 -10.62 -13.61
N ALA A 121 7.28 -11.84 -13.79
CA ALA A 121 6.94 -12.37 -15.11
C ALA A 121 5.78 -11.61 -15.77
N GLU A 122 4.97 -10.89 -15.00
CA GLU A 122 3.86 -10.08 -15.55
C GLU A 122 4.29 -8.64 -15.89
N ARG A 123 5.55 -8.31 -15.69
CA ARG A 123 6.05 -6.96 -15.96
C ARG A 123 5.92 -6.62 -17.44
N PRO A 124 5.26 -5.48 -17.77
CA PRO A 124 5.29 -5.01 -19.17
C PRO A 124 6.71 -4.55 -19.53
N ALA A 125 7.10 -4.75 -20.79
CA ALA A 125 8.47 -4.48 -21.25
C ALA A 125 8.91 -3.01 -20.98
N TRP A 126 7.96 -2.08 -21.04
CA TRP A 126 8.24 -0.66 -20.84
C TRP A 126 8.33 -0.23 -19.37
N ALA A 127 7.94 -1.10 -18.42
CA ALA A 127 7.96 -0.72 -17.01
C ALA A 127 9.37 -0.80 -16.43
N PRO A 128 9.77 0.17 -15.57
CA PRO A 128 11.05 0.10 -14.88
C PRO A 128 11.19 -1.20 -14.09
N PHE A 129 12.39 -1.74 -14.04
CA PHE A 129 12.67 -2.98 -13.32
C PHE A 129 14.01 -2.88 -12.61
N HIS A 130 14.02 -3.28 -11.34
CA HIS A 130 15.23 -3.43 -10.54
C HIS A 130 15.33 -4.89 -10.11
N ALA A 131 16.45 -5.53 -10.45
CA ALA A 131 16.72 -6.90 -10.02
C ALA A 131 17.34 -6.87 -8.62
N PHE A 132 16.76 -7.66 -7.70
CA PHE A 132 17.31 -7.80 -6.36
C PHE A 132 18.04 -9.12 -6.24
N PRO A 133 19.12 -9.18 -5.42
CA PRO A 133 19.79 -10.46 -5.11
C PRO A 133 18.81 -11.44 -4.47
N GLU A 134 18.95 -12.73 -4.78
CA GLU A 134 18.20 -13.80 -4.13
C GLU A 134 18.68 -14.05 -2.70
#